data_b1053f930bfddaa2c2de5872ab431c7f
#
_entry.id   b1053f930bfddaa2c2de5872ab431c7f
#
_cell.length_a   1.000
_cell.length_b   1.000
_cell.length_c   1.000
_cell.angle_alpha   90.00
_cell.angle_beta   90.00
_cell.angle_gamma   90.00
#
_symmetry.space_group_name_H-M   'P 1'
#
loop_
_entity.id
_entity.type
_entity.pdbx_description
1 polymer ?
#
loop_
_entity_poly.entity_id
_entity_poly.type
_entity_poly.pdbx_seq_one_letter_code
_entity_poly.pdbx_strand_id
1 'polypeptide(L)'
;LSLEAVRLVSGSLRDAVRDGSNMDARTNMCWAEYMAGLAFSNAGLGLVHGIAHQLGGFYNIPHGLANAILLPRVLEYNRPYCMGRLATVAQAMGEKCDNLSVDQASKKAIEAVRRLCDDVKIPKLCDTKFRMEDIDVLAEHALEDTATQTNIVRPTLDDVKTILAKTYYEGIVLKTVQK
;
A
#
# COMPACT_ATOMS: atom_id res chain seq x y z
N LEU A 1 -16.78 -5.60 -5.52
CA LEU A 1 -15.74 -5.14 -6.47
C LEU A 1 -14.36 -5.13 -5.82
N SER A 2 -14.12 -4.37 -4.73
CA SER A 2 -12.78 -4.22 -4.11
C SER A 2 -12.12 -5.56 -3.75
N LEU A 3 -12.84 -6.48 -3.10
CA LEU A 3 -12.29 -7.78 -2.70
C LEU A 3 -11.97 -8.66 -3.90
N GLU A 4 -12.76 -8.57 -4.98
CA GLU A 4 -12.46 -9.30 -6.21
C GLU A 4 -11.21 -8.73 -6.90
N ALA A 5 -11.04 -7.40 -6.92
CA ALA A 5 -9.82 -6.78 -7.39
C ALA A 5 -8.59 -7.25 -6.58
N VAL A 6 -8.71 -7.31 -5.24
CA VAL A 6 -7.64 -7.83 -4.37
C VAL A 6 -7.31 -9.29 -4.70
N ARG A 7 -8.33 -10.14 -4.92
CA ARG A 7 -8.16 -11.56 -5.29
C ARG A 7 -7.41 -11.70 -6.62
N LEU A 8 -7.81 -10.94 -7.64
CA LEU A 8 -7.17 -10.97 -8.96
C LEU A 8 -5.73 -10.48 -8.91
N VAL A 9 -5.45 -9.36 -8.21
CA VAL A 9 -4.08 -8.85 -8.03
C VAL A 9 -3.21 -9.88 -7.33
N SER A 10 -3.68 -10.44 -6.21
CA SER A 10 -2.91 -11.40 -5.40
C SER A 10 -2.58 -12.67 -6.17
N GLY A 11 -3.49 -13.12 -7.02
CA GLY A 11 -3.33 -14.34 -7.82
C GLY A 11 -2.54 -14.14 -9.13
N SER A 12 -2.45 -12.92 -9.67
CA SER A 12 -1.94 -12.72 -11.03
C SER A 12 -0.76 -11.77 -11.15
N LEU A 13 -0.53 -10.86 -10.17
CA LEU A 13 0.50 -9.83 -10.28
C LEU A 13 1.91 -10.41 -10.45
N ARG A 14 2.25 -11.46 -9.67
CA ARG A 14 3.56 -12.11 -9.77
C ARG A 14 3.83 -12.67 -11.16
N ASP A 15 2.83 -13.31 -11.74
CA ASP A 15 2.94 -13.92 -13.08
C ASP A 15 2.99 -12.84 -14.16
N ALA A 16 2.19 -11.78 -14.04
CA ALA A 16 2.21 -10.68 -14.98
C ALA A 16 3.56 -9.91 -14.99
N VAL A 17 4.21 -9.80 -13.80
CA VAL A 17 5.54 -9.17 -13.68
C VAL A 17 6.65 -10.09 -14.17
N ARG A 18 6.55 -11.40 -13.88
CA ARG A 18 7.55 -12.40 -14.29
C ARG A 18 7.57 -12.62 -15.80
N ASP A 19 6.40 -12.66 -16.42
CA ASP A 19 6.21 -12.89 -17.85
C ASP A 19 5.18 -11.92 -18.43
N GLY A 20 5.67 -10.84 -19.06
CA GLY A 20 4.83 -9.83 -19.70
C GLY A 20 4.04 -10.35 -20.91
N SER A 21 4.31 -11.56 -21.40
CA SER A 21 3.55 -12.21 -22.48
C SER A 21 2.42 -13.09 -21.98
N ASN A 22 2.32 -13.34 -20.67
CA ASN A 22 1.22 -14.08 -20.05
C ASN A 22 -0.09 -13.28 -20.12
N MET A 23 -0.85 -13.51 -21.19
CA MET A 23 -2.08 -12.75 -21.45
C MET A 23 -3.18 -13.00 -20.41
N ASP A 24 -3.25 -14.19 -19.82
CA ASP A 24 -4.25 -14.48 -18.78
C ASP A 24 -3.96 -13.66 -17.50
N ALA A 25 -2.70 -13.63 -17.05
CA ALA A 25 -2.30 -12.81 -15.92
C ALA A 25 -2.52 -11.32 -16.19
N ARG A 26 -2.17 -10.83 -17.39
CA ARG A 26 -2.38 -9.43 -17.78
C ARG A 26 -3.87 -9.06 -17.86
N THR A 27 -4.69 -9.94 -18.39
CA THR A 27 -6.16 -9.75 -18.45
C THR A 27 -6.73 -9.64 -17.05
N ASN A 28 -6.32 -10.52 -16.13
CA ASN A 28 -6.73 -10.46 -14.73
C ASN A 28 -6.32 -9.14 -14.07
N MET A 29 -5.12 -8.63 -14.36
CA MET A 29 -4.66 -7.33 -13.85
C MET A 29 -5.48 -6.17 -14.41
N CYS A 30 -5.84 -6.17 -15.70
CA CYS A 30 -6.73 -5.16 -16.29
C CYS A 30 -8.12 -5.18 -15.63
N TRP A 31 -8.68 -6.35 -15.39
CA TRP A 31 -9.96 -6.46 -14.69
C TRP A 31 -9.86 -5.98 -13.25
N ALA A 32 -8.77 -6.31 -12.56
CA ALA A 32 -8.54 -5.85 -11.19
C ALA A 32 -8.46 -4.33 -11.11
N GLU A 33 -7.73 -3.70 -12.03
CA GLU A 33 -7.61 -2.24 -12.10
C GLU A 33 -8.95 -1.58 -12.37
N TYR A 34 -9.72 -2.08 -13.34
CA TYR A 34 -11.06 -1.58 -13.65
C TYR A 34 -12.01 -1.67 -12.44
N MET A 35 -12.04 -2.82 -11.76
CA MET A 35 -12.87 -3.02 -10.57
C MET A 35 -12.43 -2.13 -9.40
N ALA A 36 -11.12 -1.95 -9.21
CA ALA A 36 -10.57 -1.05 -8.21
C ALA A 36 -10.97 0.40 -8.52
N GLY A 37 -10.87 0.82 -9.79
CA GLY A 37 -11.30 2.13 -10.25
C GLY A 37 -12.77 2.42 -9.94
N LEU A 38 -13.67 1.49 -10.26
CA LEU A 38 -15.08 1.60 -9.90
C LEU A 38 -15.31 1.70 -8.39
N ALA A 39 -14.53 0.94 -7.60
CA ALA A 39 -14.68 0.91 -6.15
C ALA A 39 -14.25 2.24 -5.51
N PHE A 40 -13.04 2.74 -5.82
CA PHE A 40 -12.55 3.96 -5.19
C PHE A 40 -13.21 5.23 -5.73
N SER A 41 -13.74 5.23 -6.95
CA SER A 41 -14.54 6.35 -7.45
C SER A 41 -15.79 6.61 -6.60
N ASN A 42 -16.29 5.60 -5.90
CA ASN A 42 -17.42 5.72 -4.99
C ASN A 42 -17.00 5.89 -3.52
N ALA A 43 -15.87 5.32 -3.11
CA ALA A 43 -15.47 5.25 -1.69
C ALA A 43 -14.39 6.25 -1.29
N GLY A 44 -13.73 6.88 -2.26
CA GLY A 44 -12.53 7.69 -2.04
C GLY A 44 -11.26 6.85 -1.93
N LEU A 45 -10.12 7.51 -1.78
CA LEU A 45 -8.78 6.88 -1.86
C LEU A 45 -8.14 6.67 -0.48
N GLY A 46 -7.99 7.73 0.31
CA GLY A 46 -7.38 7.67 1.64
C GLY A 46 -5.91 8.11 1.70
N LEU A 47 -5.33 7.92 2.88
CA LEU A 47 -4.02 8.46 3.25
C LEU A 47 -2.86 7.97 2.37
N VAL A 48 -2.94 6.75 1.84
CA VAL A 48 -1.89 6.23 0.93
C VAL A 48 -1.71 7.19 -0.25
N HIS A 49 -2.82 7.56 -0.89
CA HIS A 49 -2.80 8.47 -2.04
C HIS A 49 -2.42 9.90 -1.64
N GLY A 50 -2.93 10.40 -0.50
CA GLY A 50 -2.57 11.74 -0.02
C GLY A 50 -1.05 11.91 0.15
N ILE A 51 -0.35 10.89 0.66
CA ILE A 51 1.12 10.92 0.77
C ILE A 51 1.78 10.63 -0.60
N ALA A 52 1.26 9.68 -1.38
CA ALA A 52 1.82 9.31 -2.67
C ALA A 52 1.81 10.46 -3.69
N HIS A 53 0.78 11.31 -3.66
CA HIS A 53 0.70 12.51 -4.50
C HIS A 53 1.87 13.46 -4.22
N GLN A 54 2.27 13.61 -2.96
CA GLN A 54 3.39 14.46 -2.59
C GLN A 54 4.72 13.87 -3.08
N LEU A 55 4.91 12.54 -2.94
CA LEU A 55 6.10 11.88 -3.48
C LEU A 55 6.17 12.01 -5.02
N GLY A 56 5.04 11.97 -5.70
CA GLY A 56 4.95 12.22 -7.13
C GLY A 56 5.31 13.66 -7.49
N GLY A 57 4.70 14.64 -6.81
CA GLY A 57 4.89 16.06 -7.09
C GLY A 57 6.29 16.57 -6.79
N PHE A 58 6.87 16.20 -5.64
CA PHE A 58 8.19 16.68 -5.21
C PHE A 58 9.35 15.93 -5.87
N TYR A 59 9.22 14.63 -6.13
CA TYR A 59 10.35 13.78 -6.55
C TYR A 59 10.15 13.07 -7.88
N ASN A 60 8.98 13.28 -8.52
CA ASN A 60 8.61 12.60 -9.75
C ASN A 60 8.67 11.05 -9.60
N ILE A 61 8.30 10.54 -8.42
CA ILE A 61 8.14 9.10 -8.20
C ILE A 61 6.85 8.66 -8.89
N PRO A 62 6.88 7.61 -9.74
CA PRO A 62 5.69 7.12 -10.41
C PRO A 62 4.55 6.82 -9.44
N HIS A 63 3.34 7.26 -9.73
CA HIS A 63 2.19 7.21 -8.82
C HIS A 63 1.94 5.83 -8.22
N GLY A 64 1.86 4.79 -9.06
CA GLY A 64 1.65 3.42 -8.58
C GLY A 64 2.78 2.91 -7.69
N LEU A 65 4.01 3.32 -7.98
CA LEU A 65 5.18 2.98 -7.18
C LEU A 65 5.13 3.64 -5.80
N ALA A 66 4.81 4.93 -5.73
CA ALA A 66 4.66 5.66 -4.48
C ALA A 66 3.59 5.02 -3.59
N ASN A 67 2.43 4.68 -4.18
CA ASN A 67 1.36 3.96 -3.46
C ASN A 67 1.84 2.60 -2.94
N ALA A 68 2.52 1.79 -3.75
CA ALA A 68 2.99 0.47 -3.34
C ALA A 68 4.01 0.53 -2.18
N ILE A 69 4.92 1.51 -2.21
CA ILE A 69 5.92 1.73 -1.14
C ILE A 69 5.24 2.09 0.20
N LEU A 70 4.21 2.93 0.16
CA LEU A 70 3.54 3.45 1.36
C LEU A 70 2.50 2.50 1.93
N LEU A 71 1.87 1.67 1.07
CA LEU A 71 0.70 0.86 1.41
C LEU A 71 0.86 0.04 2.69
N PRO A 72 1.94 -0.73 2.91
CA PRO A 72 2.07 -1.54 4.12
C PRO A 72 2.02 -0.72 5.41
N ARG A 73 2.67 0.44 5.43
CA ARG A 73 2.73 1.31 6.63
C ARG A 73 1.42 2.01 6.91
N VAL A 74 0.75 2.47 5.87
CA VAL A 74 -0.58 3.08 6.05
C VAL A 74 -1.61 2.04 6.47
N LEU A 75 -1.53 0.81 5.99
CA LEU A 75 -2.37 -0.29 6.47
C LEU A 75 -2.12 -0.58 7.96
N GLU A 76 -0.86 -0.56 8.43
CA GLU A 76 -0.54 -0.69 9.85
C GLU A 76 -1.16 0.44 10.68
N TYR A 77 -1.05 1.68 10.21
CA TYR A 77 -1.65 2.84 10.85
C TYR A 77 -3.18 2.73 10.94
N ASN A 78 -3.83 2.34 9.84
CA ASN A 78 -5.28 2.21 9.76
C ASN A 78 -5.83 0.96 10.47
N ARG A 79 -5.01 -0.08 10.69
CA ARG A 79 -5.44 -1.39 11.18
C ARG A 79 -6.32 -1.34 12.44
N PRO A 80 -5.99 -0.57 13.49
CA PRO A 80 -6.82 -0.52 14.71
C PRO A 80 -8.29 -0.15 14.44
N TYR A 81 -8.55 0.59 13.37
CA TYR A 81 -9.87 1.09 13.00
C TYR A 81 -10.60 0.21 11.98
N CYS A 82 -9.93 -0.81 11.41
CA CYS A 82 -10.51 -1.63 10.33
C CYS A 82 -10.09 -3.11 10.36
N MET A 83 -9.75 -3.67 11.52
CA MET A 83 -9.26 -5.06 11.64
C MET A 83 -10.16 -6.09 10.95
N GLY A 84 -11.49 -5.99 11.11
CA GLY A 84 -12.42 -6.91 10.45
C GLY A 84 -12.36 -6.85 8.92
N ARG A 85 -12.24 -5.64 8.36
CA ARG A 85 -12.08 -5.46 6.90
C ARG A 85 -10.75 -6.02 6.41
N LEU A 86 -9.66 -5.80 7.15
CA LEU A 86 -8.34 -6.36 6.82
C LEU A 86 -8.31 -7.88 6.93
N ALA A 87 -9.02 -8.47 7.90
CA ALA A 87 -9.17 -9.94 7.97
C ALA A 87 -9.84 -10.50 6.71
N THR A 88 -10.87 -9.82 6.19
CA THR A 88 -11.51 -10.19 4.91
C THR A 88 -10.55 -10.00 3.72
N VAL A 89 -9.74 -8.95 3.74
CA VAL A 89 -8.68 -8.73 2.73
C VAL A 89 -7.67 -9.88 2.75
N ALA A 90 -7.22 -10.33 3.93
CA ALA A 90 -6.31 -11.47 4.04
C ALA A 90 -6.89 -12.72 3.35
N GLN A 91 -8.17 -13.03 3.60
CA GLN A 91 -8.85 -14.15 2.94
C GLN A 91 -8.92 -13.98 1.42
N ALA A 92 -9.25 -12.77 0.95
CA ALA A 92 -9.27 -12.46 -0.48
C ALA A 92 -7.89 -12.59 -1.14
N MET A 93 -6.81 -12.35 -0.40
CA MET A 93 -5.42 -12.57 -0.83
C MET A 93 -5.00 -14.05 -0.80
N GLY A 94 -5.88 -14.97 -0.36
CA GLY A 94 -5.61 -16.40 -0.29
C GLY A 94 -4.90 -16.84 1.00
N GLU A 95 -4.83 -15.98 2.02
CA GLU A 95 -4.22 -16.34 3.31
C GLU A 95 -5.12 -17.31 4.10
N LYS A 96 -4.51 -18.32 4.70
CA LYS A 96 -5.20 -19.22 5.62
C LYS A 96 -5.49 -18.49 6.93
N CYS A 97 -6.74 -18.20 7.18
CA CYS A 97 -7.21 -17.46 8.35
C CYS A 97 -8.06 -18.30 9.30
N ASP A 98 -8.19 -19.63 9.04
CA ASP A 98 -8.95 -20.54 9.88
C ASP A 98 -8.39 -20.54 11.30
N ASN A 99 -9.26 -20.46 12.28
CA ASN A 99 -8.92 -20.42 13.71
C ASN A 99 -8.06 -19.21 14.17
N LEU A 100 -7.90 -18.19 13.36
CA LEU A 100 -7.24 -16.96 13.76
C LEU A 100 -8.24 -15.97 14.36
N SER A 101 -7.79 -15.22 15.38
CA SER A 101 -8.53 -14.04 15.83
C SER A 101 -8.55 -12.97 14.73
N VAL A 102 -9.52 -12.05 14.80
CA VAL A 102 -9.60 -10.90 13.86
C VAL A 102 -8.31 -10.08 13.88
N ASP A 103 -7.69 -9.91 15.06
CA ASP A 103 -6.39 -9.24 15.19
C ASP A 103 -5.30 -9.97 14.40
N GLN A 104 -5.19 -11.29 14.56
CA GLN A 104 -4.20 -12.10 13.84
C GLN A 104 -4.44 -12.10 12.32
N ALA A 105 -5.69 -12.28 11.89
CA ALA A 105 -6.04 -12.27 10.47
C ALA A 105 -5.78 -10.90 9.83
N SER A 106 -6.05 -9.80 10.54
CA SER A 106 -5.74 -8.44 10.04
C SER A 106 -4.25 -8.19 9.84
N LYS A 107 -3.39 -8.75 10.71
CA LYS A 107 -1.92 -8.69 10.54
C LYS A 107 -1.47 -9.47 9.31
N LYS A 108 -2.06 -10.65 9.07
CA LYS A 108 -1.77 -11.45 7.88
C LYS A 108 -2.03 -10.71 6.56
N ALA A 109 -3.07 -9.86 6.49
CA ALA A 109 -3.28 -9.03 5.31
C ALA A 109 -2.07 -8.12 5.01
N ILE A 110 -1.56 -7.45 6.04
CA ILE A 110 -0.41 -6.54 5.91
C ILE A 110 0.86 -7.30 5.53
N GLU A 111 1.09 -8.45 6.17
CA GLU A 111 2.21 -9.34 5.84
C GLU A 111 2.12 -9.86 4.40
N ALA A 112 0.92 -10.22 3.93
CA ALA A 112 0.71 -10.64 2.55
C ALA A 112 0.99 -9.52 1.54
N VAL A 113 0.58 -8.29 1.84
CA VAL A 113 0.92 -7.11 1.01
C VAL A 113 2.43 -6.89 0.97
N ARG A 114 3.13 -6.98 2.12
CA ARG A 114 4.59 -6.85 2.17
C ARG A 114 5.28 -7.90 1.30
N ARG A 115 4.90 -9.17 1.47
CA ARG A 115 5.44 -10.27 0.64
C ARG A 115 5.20 -10.02 -0.85
N LEU A 116 4.00 -9.57 -1.22
CA LEU A 116 3.69 -9.27 -2.62
C LEU A 116 4.59 -8.16 -3.17
N CYS A 117 4.79 -7.08 -2.41
CA CYS A 117 5.71 -6.00 -2.78
C CYS A 117 7.15 -6.49 -2.94
N ASP A 118 7.63 -7.34 -2.02
CA ASP A 118 8.99 -7.90 -2.08
C ASP A 118 9.14 -8.85 -3.28
N ASP A 119 8.15 -9.72 -3.55
CA ASP A 119 8.18 -10.68 -4.67
C ASP A 119 8.23 -9.97 -6.04
N VAL A 120 7.55 -8.84 -6.18
CA VAL A 120 7.58 -8.04 -7.40
C VAL A 120 8.64 -6.93 -7.37
N LYS A 121 9.53 -6.95 -6.36
CA LYS A 121 10.71 -6.09 -6.22
C LYS A 121 10.35 -4.59 -6.18
N ILE A 122 9.32 -4.21 -5.44
CA ILE A 122 9.05 -2.80 -5.13
C ILE A 122 10.24 -2.24 -4.36
N PRO A 123 10.90 -1.16 -4.83
CA PRO A 123 12.02 -0.54 -4.13
C PRO A 123 11.57 0.04 -2.78
N LYS A 124 12.51 0.23 -1.88
CA LYS A 124 12.24 0.89 -0.59
C LYS A 124 12.27 2.41 -0.78
N LEU A 125 11.59 3.16 0.10
CA LEU A 125 11.56 4.62 0.01
C LEU A 125 12.97 5.24 0.04
N CYS A 126 13.88 4.66 0.83
CA CYS A 126 15.29 5.08 0.89
C CYS A 126 16.10 4.82 -0.39
N ASP A 127 15.56 4.09 -1.36
CA ASP A 127 16.17 3.86 -2.67
C ASP A 127 15.70 4.87 -3.72
N THR A 128 14.76 5.73 -3.35
CA THR A 128 14.19 6.77 -4.21
C THR A 128 14.91 8.10 -4.02
N LYS A 129 14.44 9.13 -4.70
CA LYS A 129 14.95 10.50 -4.53
C LYS A 129 14.41 11.20 -3.28
N PHE A 130 13.56 10.55 -2.50
CA PHE A 130 12.99 11.12 -1.27
C PHE A 130 14.07 11.53 -0.27
N ARG A 131 13.92 12.69 0.36
CA ARG A 131 14.84 13.24 1.35
C ARG A 131 14.11 13.47 2.68
N MET A 132 14.72 13.01 3.76
CA MET A 132 14.13 13.16 5.10
C MET A 132 13.98 14.62 5.55
N GLU A 133 14.80 15.53 4.99
CA GLU A 133 14.73 16.97 5.29
C GLU A 133 13.41 17.61 4.81
N ASP A 134 12.74 17.02 3.82
CA ASP A 134 11.48 17.54 3.28
C ASP A 134 10.24 16.94 3.97
N ILE A 135 10.42 16.12 5.03
CA ILE A 135 9.33 15.37 5.66
C ILE A 135 8.22 16.27 6.19
N ASP A 136 8.57 17.45 6.68
CA ASP A 136 7.62 18.41 7.27
C ASP A 136 6.68 18.97 6.21
N VAL A 137 7.22 19.50 5.13
CA VAL A 137 6.43 20.08 4.04
C VAL A 137 5.59 19.02 3.32
N LEU A 138 6.12 17.80 3.15
CA LEU A 138 5.37 16.70 2.54
C LEU A 138 4.18 16.28 3.42
N ALA A 139 4.38 16.24 4.73
CA ALA A 139 3.32 15.85 5.66
C ALA A 139 2.21 16.93 5.72
N GLU A 140 2.56 18.20 5.69
CA GLU A 140 1.60 19.31 5.61
C GLU A 140 0.73 19.20 4.34
N HIS A 141 1.35 19.08 3.18
CA HIS A 141 0.63 18.95 1.91
C HIS A 141 -0.21 17.67 1.84
N ALA A 142 0.27 16.54 2.41
CA ALA A 142 -0.50 15.30 2.45
C ALA A 142 -1.77 15.44 3.30
N LEU A 143 -1.77 16.26 4.36
CA LEU A 143 -2.96 16.54 5.16
C LEU A 143 -3.99 17.40 4.41
N GLU A 144 -3.53 18.29 3.54
CA GLU A 144 -4.39 19.16 2.71
C GLU A 144 -4.95 18.42 1.50
N ASP A 145 -4.35 17.30 1.11
CA ASP A 145 -4.79 16.51 -0.04
C ASP A 145 -6.20 15.94 0.16
N THR A 146 -7.05 16.10 -0.86
CA THR A 146 -8.45 15.66 -0.80
C THR A 146 -8.59 14.15 -0.62
N ALA A 147 -7.63 13.35 -1.09
CA ALA A 147 -7.62 11.90 -0.88
C ALA A 147 -7.49 11.54 0.60
N THR A 148 -6.73 12.29 1.38
CA THR A 148 -6.55 12.08 2.82
C THR A 148 -7.85 12.23 3.60
N GLN A 149 -8.77 13.08 3.13
CA GLN A 149 -10.05 13.35 3.82
C GLN A 149 -10.97 12.12 3.88
N THR A 150 -10.79 11.15 2.99
CA THR A 150 -11.57 9.92 2.95
C THR A 150 -10.89 8.76 3.70
N ASN A 151 -9.78 9.00 4.39
CA ASN A 151 -9.14 7.97 5.21
C ASN A 151 -10.03 7.57 6.40
N ILE A 152 -9.95 6.30 6.81
CA ILE A 152 -10.82 5.73 7.88
C ILE A 152 -10.66 6.45 9.23
N VAL A 153 -9.49 7.02 9.49
CA VAL A 153 -9.19 7.85 10.65
C VAL A 153 -8.46 9.10 10.16
N ARG A 154 -8.79 10.25 10.73
CA ARG A 154 -8.15 11.50 10.38
C ARG A 154 -6.72 11.53 10.94
N PRO A 155 -5.68 11.57 10.09
CA PRO A 155 -4.30 11.61 10.54
C PRO A 155 -3.93 12.99 11.08
N THR A 156 -3.00 13.01 12.04
CA THR A 156 -2.29 14.22 12.48
C THR A 156 -1.03 14.43 11.65
N LEU A 157 -0.41 15.61 11.76
CA LEU A 157 0.88 15.90 11.14
C LEU A 157 1.96 14.89 11.58
N ASP A 158 2.00 14.59 12.88
CA ASP A 158 2.96 13.65 13.44
C ASP A 158 2.73 12.21 12.99
N ASP A 159 1.48 11.82 12.73
CA ASP A 159 1.17 10.52 12.15
C ASP A 159 1.77 10.37 10.76
N VAL A 160 1.58 11.38 9.89
CA VAL A 160 2.11 11.36 8.53
C VAL A 160 3.64 11.35 8.53
N LYS A 161 4.28 12.20 9.36
CA LYS A 161 5.73 12.18 9.55
C LYS A 161 6.24 10.82 10.03
N THR A 162 5.54 10.21 10.99
CA THR A 162 5.88 8.88 11.53
C THR A 162 5.77 7.80 10.45
N ILE A 163 4.74 7.83 9.61
CA ILE A 163 4.56 6.89 8.50
C ILE A 163 5.73 7.04 7.51
N LEU A 164 6.03 8.24 7.06
CA LEU A 164 7.15 8.51 6.13
C LEU A 164 8.50 8.08 6.71
N ALA A 165 8.80 8.48 7.95
CA ALA A 165 10.04 8.12 8.62
C ALA A 165 10.19 6.59 8.78
N LYS A 166 9.17 5.90 9.28
CA LYS A 166 9.19 4.44 9.42
C LYS A 166 9.36 3.73 8.07
N THR A 167 8.70 4.21 7.01
CA THR A 167 8.83 3.66 5.65
C THR A 167 10.26 3.82 5.13
N TYR A 168 10.89 4.97 5.38
CA TYR A 168 12.27 5.25 4.98
C TYR A 168 13.28 4.38 5.73
N TYR A 169 13.21 4.37 7.07
CA TYR A 169 14.18 3.66 7.90
C TYR A 169 14.05 2.13 7.82
N GLU A 170 12.85 1.59 7.57
CA GLU A 170 12.68 0.15 7.33
C GLU A 170 13.58 -0.34 6.18
N GLY A 171 13.67 0.42 5.10
CA GLY A 171 14.55 0.08 3.99
C GLY A 171 16.03 0.08 4.36
N ILE A 172 16.47 0.97 5.26
CA ILE A 172 17.85 1.04 5.74
C ILE A 172 18.18 -0.17 6.62
N VAL A 173 17.30 -0.50 7.57
CA VAL A 173 17.50 -1.63 8.50
C VAL A 173 17.60 -2.95 7.73
N LEU A 174 16.73 -3.18 6.75
CA LEU A 174 16.74 -4.40 5.93
C LEU A 174 18.06 -4.57 5.16
N LYS A 175 18.64 -3.48 4.64
CA LYS A 175 19.93 -3.51 3.95
C LYS A 175 21.11 -3.83 4.88
N THR A 176 21.01 -3.44 6.15
CA THR A 176 22.08 -3.68 7.14
C THR A 176 22.09 -5.14 7.58
N VAL A 177 20.93 -5.79 7.63
CA VAL A 177 20.80 -7.21 8.03
C VAL A 177 21.19 -8.18 6.91
N GLN A 178 21.17 -7.75 5.64
CA GLN A 178 21.52 -8.58 4.48
C GLN A 178 23.01 -8.53 4.09
N LYS A 179 23.83 -7.73 4.79
CA LYS A 179 25.30 -7.69 4.67
C LYS A 179 25.95 -8.55 5.73
#